data_4d677266d79390981456be43d9179c14
#
_entry.id   4d677266d79390981456be43d9179c14
#
_cell.length_a   1.000
_cell.length_b   1.000
_cell.length_c   1.000
_cell.angle_alpha   90.00
_cell.angle_beta   90.00
_cell.angle_gamma   90.00
#
_symmetry.space_group_name_H-M   'P 1'
#
loop_
_entity.id
_entity.type
_entity.pdbx_description
1 polymer ?
#
loop_
_entity_poly.entity_id
_entity_poly.type
_entity_poly.pdbx_seq_one_letter_code
_entity_poly.pdbx_strand_id
1 'polypeptide(L)'
;MTNDISRRDFLAATATMAAGSQLPIGAITNSPQAAAAQRSVVVFQGDSITDAGRNRDSAEPNAGGALGNGYPLLVASAVLAAHPARGLRFYNRGISGNKVPDLQQRWTTDTVDLHPDVLSILIGVNDFWHKLDHGYNGTVQDYEQQYTALLDETRRGVPRVQLIVLEPFVLRTGAVDARWFPEFDQRRAAAARVAAHARATFVPLQSIFNQRARTAPPEYWAADGVHPTPAGHAVIAEHWRRAARL
;
A
#
# COMPACT_ATOMS: atom_id res chain seq x y z
N MET A 1 -40.83 19.24 30.69
CA MET A 1 -40.05 20.32 31.36
C MET A 1 -38.69 20.30 30.74
N THR A 2 -38.49 21.17 29.76
CA THR A 2 -37.28 21.32 28.96
C THR A 2 -36.44 22.42 29.59
N ASN A 3 -35.23 22.10 30.06
CA ASN A 3 -34.27 23.10 30.51
C ASN A 3 -33.39 23.52 29.34
N ASP A 4 -33.69 24.68 28.84
CA ASP A 4 -32.88 25.43 27.84
C ASP A 4 -31.70 26.09 28.57
N ILE A 5 -30.46 25.72 28.26
CA ILE A 5 -29.26 26.38 28.78
C ILE A 5 -28.86 27.46 27.75
N SER A 6 -29.08 28.71 28.16
CA SER A 6 -28.79 29.91 27.38
C SER A 6 -27.30 30.19 27.26
N ARG A 7 -26.89 30.63 26.03
CA ARG A 7 -25.53 31.00 25.62
C ARG A 7 -24.93 32.23 26.30
N ARG A 8 -25.48 32.71 27.41
CA ARG A 8 -25.09 33.98 28.04
C ARG A 8 -24.26 33.87 29.34
N ASP A 9 -24.02 32.66 29.86
CA ASP A 9 -23.35 32.52 31.16
C ASP A 9 -21.84 32.22 31.09
N PHE A 10 -21.18 32.55 30.00
CA PHE A 10 -19.76 32.26 29.81
C PHE A 10 -18.85 33.52 29.81
N LEU A 11 -19.29 34.64 30.36
CA LEU A 11 -18.46 35.86 30.44
C LEU A 11 -18.67 36.52 31.81
N ALA A 12 -17.93 36.09 32.84
CA ALA A 12 -17.49 36.98 33.96
C ALA A 12 -16.61 36.18 34.96
N ALA A 13 -15.27 36.27 34.78
CA ALA A 13 -14.35 36.20 35.90
C ALA A 13 -13.13 37.08 35.56
N THR A 14 -13.22 38.33 35.99
CA THR A 14 -12.16 39.33 35.91
C THR A 14 -11.22 39.21 37.09
N ALA A 15 -9.92 39.26 36.76
CA ALA A 15 -8.81 39.92 37.40
C ALA A 15 -8.73 40.05 38.92
N THR A 16 -7.65 39.50 39.49
CA THR A 16 -6.99 40.08 40.65
C THR A 16 -5.49 40.10 40.43
N MET A 17 -4.90 41.27 40.35
CA MET A 17 -3.47 41.52 40.31
C MET A 17 -2.83 41.22 41.69
N ALA A 18 -1.68 40.54 41.67
CA ALA A 18 -0.71 40.62 42.76
C ALA A 18 0.68 40.78 42.17
N ALA A 19 1.35 41.84 42.63
CA ALA A 19 2.65 42.27 42.17
C ALA A 19 3.79 41.46 42.82
N GLY A 20 4.88 41.31 42.06
CA GLY A 20 6.23 41.37 42.64
C GLY A 20 6.97 40.06 42.84
N SER A 21 7.83 39.72 41.86
CA SER A 21 9.26 39.51 42.11
C SER A 21 9.96 39.17 40.79
N GLN A 22 10.86 40.05 40.38
CA GLN A 22 11.75 39.82 39.23
C GLN A 22 12.81 38.78 39.61
N LEU A 23 12.86 37.68 38.87
CA LEU A 23 13.97 36.75 38.81
C LEU A 23 14.67 36.90 37.46
N PRO A 24 15.99 36.70 37.38
CA PRO A 24 16.78 37.10 36.22
C PRO A 24 16.49 36.20 35.02
N ILE A 25 16.41 36.86 33.89
CA ILE A 25 16.28 36.27 32.56
C ILE A 25 17.56 35.51 32.24
N GLY A 26 17.50 34.20 32.43
CA GLY A 26 18.40 33.25 31.79
C GLY A 26 17.68 32.66 30.59
N ALA A 27 17.70 33.36 29.47
CA ALA A 27 17.17 32.82 28.23
C ALA A 27 18.09 31.72 27.70
N ILE A 28 17.74 30.49 27.96
CA ILE A 28 18.20 29.39 27.12
C ILE A 28 16.97 28.85 26.40
N THR A 29 16.62 29.51 25.34
CA THR A 29 15.72 28.94 24.33
C THR A 29 16.48 27.91 23.50
N ASN A 30 16.79 26.80 24.08
CA ASN A 30 16.94 25.59 23.26
C ASN A 30 15.51 25.09 22.97
N SER A 31 14.83 25.74 22.05
CA SER A 31 13.79 25.09 21.31
C SER A 31 14.45 23.88 20.66
N PRO A 32 14.06 22.65 20.96
CA PRO A 32 14.46 21.54 20.11
C PRO A 32 13.87 21.90 18.75
N GLN A 33 14.74 22.25 17.83
CA GLN A 33 14.39 22.38 16.44
C GLN A 33 13.76 21.03 16.10
N ALA A 34 12.44 21.02 15.98
CA ALA A 34 11.71 19.82 15.66
C ALA A 34 12.38 19.28 14.41
N ALA A 35 13.08 18.15 14.54
CA ALA A 35 13.72 17.50 13.42
C ALA A 35 12.65 17.43 12.35
N ALA A 36 12.86 18.10 11.23
CA ALA A 36 11.85 18.23 10.18
C ALA A 36 11.27 16.84 9.95
N ALA A 37 9.98 16.67 10.25
CA ALA A 37 9.33 15.37 10.24
C ALA A 37 9.67 14.72 8.92
N GLN A 38 10.42 13.62 8.94
CA GLN A 38 10.95 12.99 7.75
C GLN A 38 9.75 12.48 6.99
N ARG A 39 9.37 13.21 5.93
CA ARG A 39 8.22 12.86 5.09
C ARG A 39 8.54 11.55 4.42
N SER A 40 7.82 10.49 4.75
CA SER A 40 7.99 9.19 4.13
C SER A 40 7.01 9.05 2.97
N VAL A 41 7.54 8.66 1.82
CA VAL A 41 6.77 8.39 0.61
C VAL A 41 6.52 6.89 0.51
N VAL A 42 5.26 6.51 0.40
CA VAL A 42 4.82 5.13 0.20
C VAL A 42 4.16 5.02 -1.16
N VAL A 43 4.67 4.14 -2.01
CA VAL A 43 4.12 3.89 -3.35
C VAL A 43 3.61 2.47 -3.43
N PHE A 44 2.36 2.31 -3.90
CA PHE A 44 1.75 1.04 -4.24
C PHE A 44 1.76 0.87 -5.75
N GLN A 45 2.42 -0.18 -6.24
CA GLN A 45 2.46 -0.59 -7.63
C GLN A 45 1.75 -1.93 -7.83
N GLY A 46 1.17 -2.12 -9.01
CA GLY A 46 0.50 -3.36 -9.33
C GLY A 46 -0.54 -3.22 -10.44
N ASP A 47 -1.44 -4.18 -10.45
CA ASP A 47 -2.54 -4.33 -11.40
C ASP A 47 -3.89 -3.85 -10.83
N SER A 48 -5.00 -4.49 -11.26
CA SER A 48 -6.37 -4.18 -10.83
C SER A 48 -6.60 -4.33 -9.33
N ILE A 49 -5.89 -5.25 -8.68
CA ILE A 49 -6.01 -5.47 -7.23
C ILE A 49 -5.48 -4.25 -6.46
N THR A 50 -4.44 -3.60 -6.99
CA THR A 50 -3.87 -2.38 -6.42
C THR A 50 -4.63 -1.14 -6.87
N ASP A 51 -4.97 -1.03 -8.17
CA ASP A 51 -5.77 0.05 -8.76
C ASP A 51 -7.10 0.23 -7.99
N ALA A 52 -7.86 -0.85 -7.87
CA ALA A 52 -9.15 -0.90 -7.17
C ALA A 52 -10.06 0.31 -7.47
N GLY A 53 -10.14 0.70 -8.76
CA GLY A 53 -10.98 1.80 -9.21
C GLY A 53 -10.50 3.19 -8.80
N ARG A 54 -9.18 3.39 -8.65
CA ARG A 54 -8.64 4.71 -8.36
C ARG A 54 -8.90 5.71 -9.49
N ASN A 55 -9.06 6.97 -9.15
CA ASN A 55 -9.03 8.06 -10.11
C ASN A 55 -7.58 8.30 -10.57
N ARG A 56 -7.29 7.93 -11.82
CA ARG A 56 -5.94 8.03 -12.42
C ARG A 56 -5.54 9.45 -12.80
N ASP A 57 -6.50 10.35 -12.95
CA ASP A 57 -6.25 11.76 -13.26
C ASP A 57 -5.79 12.55 -12.03
N SER A 58 -5.95 11.98 -10.84
CA SER A 58 -5.46 12.57 -9.60
C SER A 58 -4.07 12.08 -9.27
N ALA A 59 -3.11 13.01 -9.21
CA ALA A 59 -1.73 12.74 -8.80
C ALA A 59 -1.49 13.04 -7.30
N GLU A 60 -2.49 13.60 -6.60
CA GLU A 60 -2.35 14.05 -5.22
C GLU A 60 -2.17 12.88 -4.25
N PRO A 61 -1.15 12.92 -3.38
CA PRO A 61 -0.98 11.92 -2.34
C PRO A 61 -2.13 12.00 -1.32
N ASN A 62 -2.48 10.87 -0.74
CA ASN A 62 -3.50 10.75 0.30
C ASN A 62 -4.93 11.10 -0.13
N ALA A 63 -5.16 11.49 -1.38
CA ALA A 63 -6.51 11.75 -1.86
C ALA A 63 -7.28 10.42 -1.98
N GLY A 64 -8.46 10.33 -1.35
CA GLY A 64 -9.24 9.09 -1.31
C GLY A 64 -9.51 8.53 -2.70
N GLY A 65 -9.95 9.37 -3.66
CA GLY A 65 -10.17 8.95 -5.03
C GLY A 65 -8.89 8.45 -5.74
N ALA A 66 -7.73 9.05 -5.46
CA ALA A 66 -6.45 8.63 -6.03
C ALA A 66 -5.93 7.34 -5.41
N LEU A 67 -6.36 6.98 -4.21
CA LEU A 67 -5.99 5.73 -3.53
C LEU A 67 -6.87 4.54 -3.93
N GLY A 68 -8.02 4.79 -4.55
CA GLY A 68 -8.99 3.76 -4.95
C GLY A 68 -9.82 3.24 -3.78
N ASN A 69 -10.43 2.06 -3.96
CA ASN A 69 -11.34 1.46 -2.99
C ASN A 69 -10.79 0.16 -2.36
N GLY A 70 -9.49 -0.11 -2.56
CA GLY A 70 -8.85 -1.35 -2.13
C GLY A 70 -7.89 -1.18 -0.95
N TYR A 71 -6.98 -2.15 -0.82
CA TYR A 71 -6.02 -2.19 0.26
C TYR A 71 -5.12 -0.94 0.37
N PRO A 72 -4.76 -0.22 -0.73
CA PRO A 72 -3.98 1.01 -0.59
C PRO A 72 -4.68 2.08 0.23
N LEU A 73 -5.98 2.29 0.01
CA LEU A 73 -6.79 3.22 0.80
C LEU A 73 -6.88 2.79 2.27
N LEU A 74 -7.13 1.50 2.52
CA LEU A 74 -7.25 0.97 3.88
C LEU A 74 -5.95 1.12 4.67
N VAL A 75 -4.82 0.84 4.03
CA VAL A 75 -3.49 1.05 4.62
C VAL A 75 -3.25 2.53 4.91
N ALA A 76 -3.42 3.38 3.91
CA ALA A 76 -3.19 4.82 4.06
C ALA A 76 -4.05 5.42 5.17
N SER A 77 -5.35 5.11 5.20
CA SER A 77 -6.28 5.59 6.22
C SER A 77 -5.84 5.21 7.63
N ALA A 78 -5.48 3.94 7.83
CA ALA A 78 -5.07 3.45 9.15
C ALA A 78 -3.74 4.06 9.61
N VAL A 79 -2.76 4.15 8.70
CA VAL A 79 -1.41 4.67 9.04
C VAL A 79 -1.43 6.19 9.25
N LEU A 80 -2.16 6.94 8.42
CA LEU A 80 -2.33 8.39 8.59
C LEU A 80 -3.03 8.73 9.90
N ALA A 81 -4.07 7.98 10.28
CA ALA A 81 -4.76 8.16 11.55
C ALA A 81 -3.85 7.86 12.76
N ALA A 82 -3.00 6.84 12.66
CA ALA A 82 -2.08 6.46 13.73
C ALA A 82 -0.88 7.43 13.86
N HIS A 83 -0.49 8.11 12.78
CA HIS A 83 0.74 8.92 12.72
C HIS A 83 0.54 10.31 12.09
N PRO A 84 -0.38 11.16 12.61
CA PRO A 84 -0.76 12.43 11.99
C PRO A 84 0.40 13.42 11.84
N ALA A 85 1.40 13.34 12.71
CA ALA A 85 2.55 14.26 12.72
C ALA A 85 3.68 13.85 11.73
N ARG A 86 3.64 12.65 11.12
CA ARG A 86 4.74 12.15 10.28
C ARG A 86 4.80 12.73 8.88
N GLY A 87 3.72 13.38 8.41
CA GLY A 87 3.66 13.94 7.06
C GLY A 87 3.78 12.89 5.95
N LEU A 88 3.25 11.69 6.17
CA LEU A 88 3.29 10.57 5.23
C LEU A 88 2.53 10.88 3.95
N ARG A 89 3.06 10.43 2.82
CA ARG A 89 2.47 10.56 1.49
C ARG A 89 2.29 9.20 0.86
N PHE A 90 1.06 8.82 0.60
CA PHE A 90 0.69 7.55 -0.04
C PHE A 90 0.25 7.78 -1.47
N TYR A 91 0.84 7.03 -2.40
CA TYR A 91 0.50 7.03 -3.82
C TYR A 91 0.06 5.64 -4.24
N ASN A 92 -1.10 5.54 -4.90
CA ASN A 92 -1.50 4.35 -5.61
C ASN A 92 -1.20 4.53 -7.10
N ARG A 93 -0.34 3.67 -7.65
CA ARG A 93 0.08 3.64 -9.05
C ARG A 93 -0.30 2.33 -9.75
N GLY A 94 -1.22 1.57 -9.15
CA GLY A 94 -1.82 0.39 -9.78
C GLY A 94 -2.58 0.75 -11.06
N ILE A 95 -2.52 -0.10 -12.08
CA ILE A 95 -3.30 0.01 -13.32
C ILE A 95 -3.88 -1.35 -13.66
N SER A 96 -5.21 -1.42 -13.75
CA SER A 96 -5.93 -2.65 -14.08
C SER A 96 -5.42 -3.26 -15.38
N GLY A 97 -5.25 -4.59 -15.39
CA GLY A 97 -4.77 -5.35 -16.54
C GLY A 97 -3.25 -5.40 -16.68
N ASN A 98 -2.49 -4.60 -15.90
CA ASN A 98 -1.04 -4.59 -16.04
C ASN A 98 -0.39 -5.93 -15.68
N LYS A 99 0.65 -6.24 -16.44
CA LYS A 99 1.65 -7.30 -16.28
C LYS A 99 3.00 -6.65 -15.93
N VAL A 100 3.99 -7.45 -15.60
CA VAL A 100 5.34 -6.92 -15.33
C VAL A 100 5.90 -6.07 -16.48
N PRO A 101 5.83 -6.48 -17.79
CA PRO A 101 6.31 -5.62 -18.88
C PRO A 101 5.55 -4.28 -19.01
N ASP A 102 4.28 -4.23 -18.61
CA ASP A 102 3.54 -2.96 -18.60
C ASP A 102 4.04 -2.02 -17.49
N LEU A 103 4.42 -2.56 -16.34
CA LEU A 103 5.08 -1.79 -15.29
C LEU A 103 6.41 -1.19 -15.77
N GLN A 104 7.21 -1.95 -16.52
CA GLN A 104 8.51 -1.48 -17.05
C GLN A 104 8.38 -0.21 -17.88
N GLN A 105 7.34 -0.09 -18.70
CA GLN A 105 7.11 1.06 -19.58
C GLN A 105 6.86 2.39 -18.83
N ARG A 106 6.44 2.33 -17.58
CA ARG A 106 6.09 3.49 -16.77
C ARG A 106 6.86 3.54 -15.43
N TRP A 107 7.85 2.66 -15.26
CA TRP A 107 8.47 2.44 -13.95
C TRP A 107 9.18 3.67 -13.40
N THR A 108 9.96 4.34 -14.24
CA THR A 108 10.69 5.55 -13.84
C THR A 108 9.73 6.62 -13.33
N THR A 109 8.74 7.01 -14.13
CA THR A 109 7.80 8.09 -13.80
C THR A 109 6.89 7.74 -12.62
N ASP A 110 6.36 6.50 -12.60
CA ASP A 110 5.37 6.09 -11.61
C ASP A 110 5.98 5.50 -10.32
N THR A 111 7.30 5.34 -10.29
CA THR A 111 7.98 4.73 -9.14
C THR A 111 9.24 5.48 -8.73
N VAL A 112 10.26 5.50 -9.61
CA VAL A 112 11.60 6.00 -9.25
C VAL A 112 11.57 7.50 -8.97
N ASP A 113 10.91 8.29 -9.82
CA ASP A 113 10.81 9.75 -9.70
C ASP A 113 10.01 10.21 -8.48
N LEU A 114 9.20 9.33 -7.89
CA LEU A 114 8.51 9.60 -6.62
C LEU A 114 9.44 9.47 -5.40
N HIS A 115 10.65 8.94 -5.59
CA HIS A 115 11.63 8.70 -4.53
C HIS A 115 11.02 8.01 -3.29
N PRO A 116 10.44 6.80 -3.45
CA PRO A 116 9.74 6.14 -2.35
C PRO A 116 10.69 5.72 -1.22
N ASP A 117 10.26 5.94 0.03
CA ASP A 117 10.87 5.30 1.19
C ASP A 117 10.39 3.86 1.35
N VAL A 118 9.13 3.61 0.94
CA VAL A 118 8.52 2.27 0.90
C VAL A 118 7.88 2.05 -0.46
N LEU A 119 8.29 0.99 -1.15
CA LEU A 119 7.65 0.55 -2.39
C LEU A 119 7.00 -0.81 -2.18
N SER A 120 5.69 -0.86 -2.40
CA SER A 120 4.86 -2.07 -2.35
C SER A 120 4.48 -2.51 -3.75
N ILE A 121 4.64 -3.79 -4.07
CA ILE A 121 4.33 -4.32 -5.41
C ILE A 121 3.50 -5.59 -5.27
N LEU A 122 2.33 -5.60 -5.93
CA LEU A 122 1.48 -6.78 -6.12
C LEU A 122 1.20 -6.93 -7.61
N ILE A 123 1.87 -7.90 -8.26
CA ILE A 123 1.80 -8.10 -9.71
C ILE A 123 2.03 -9.57 -10.05
N GLY A 124 1.45 -10.04 -11.16
CA GLY A 124 1.71 -11.38 -11.68
C GLY A 124 0.46 -12.18 -12.02
N VAL A 125 -0.72 -11.77 -11.58
CA VAL A 125 -1.96 -12.49 -11.92
C VAL A 125 -2.27 -12.34 -13.41
N ASN A 126 -2.13 -11.17 -13.99
CA ASN A 126 -2.37 -10.91 -15.41
C ASN A 126 -1.26 -11.49 -16.31
N ASP A 127 -0.04 -11.65 -15.81
CA ASP A 127 1.03 -12.36 -16.52
C ASP A 127 0.65 -13.80 -16.83
N PHE A 128 -0.29 -14.36 -16.09
CA PHE A 128 -0.87 -15.65 -16.36
C PHE A 128 -2.27 -15.58 -16.97
N TRP A 129 -3.19 -14.79 -16.41
CA TRP A 129 -4.56 -14.71 -16.89
C TRP A 129 -4.64 -14.30 -18.36
N HIS A 130 -3.87 -13.28 -18.76
CA HIS A 130 -3.81 -12.85 -20.16
C HIS A 130 -3.18 -13.90 -21.10
N LYS A 131 -2.41 -14.85 -20.57
CA LYS A 131 -1.96 -16.00 -21.32
C LYS A 131 -3.12 -16.94 -21.65
N LEU A 132 -4.07 -17.11 -20.73
CA LEU A 132 -5.24 -17.96 -20.95
C LEU A 132 -6.23 -17.32 -21.94
N ASP A 133 -6.46 -16.01 -21.85
CA ASP A 133 -7.62 -15.36 -22.46
C ASP A 133 -7.28 -14.33 -23.54
N HIS A 134 -6.04 -13.79 -23.56
CA HIS A 134 -5.66 -12.63 -24.40
C HIS A 134 -4.39 -12.88 -25.23
N GLY A 135 -3.93 -14.14 -25.36
CA GLY A 135 -2.79 -14.50 -26.21
C GLY A 135 -1.42 -13.95 -25.75
N TYR A 136 -1.28 -13.56 -24.49
CA TYR A 136 0.02 -13.18 -23.94
C TYR A 136 0.92 -14.41 -23.82
N ASN A 137 2.16 -14.32 -24.35
CA ASN A 137 3.06 -15.48 -24.45
C ASN A 137 4.20 -15.49 -23.42
N GLY A 138 4.20 -14.56 -22.45
CA GLY A 138 5.26 -14.48 -21.44
C GLY A 138 5.35 -15.76 -20.60
N THR A 139 6.56 -16.27 -20.47
CA THR A 139 6.87 -17.46 -19.67
C THR A 139 7.07 -17.10 -18.19
N VAL A 140 7.15 -18.12 -17.33
CA VAL A 140 7.53 -17.94 -15.92
C VAL A 140 8.94 -17.33 -15.81
N GLN A 141 9.84 -17.72 -16.71
CA GLN A 141 11.21 -17.17 -16.76
C GLN A 141 11.22 -15.69 -17.15
N ASP A 142 10.43 -15.29 -18.15
CA ASP A 142 10.31 -13.87 -18.55
C ASP A 142 9.76 -13.04 -17.38
N TYR A 143 8.73 -13.52 -16.70
CA TYR A 143 8.16 -12.87 -15.52
C TYR A 143 9.23 -12.66 -14.44
N GLU A 144 10.00 -13.71 -14.10
CA GLU A 144 11.05 -13.64 -13.08
C GLU A 144 12.16 -12.66 -13.46
N GLN A 145 12.66 -12.74 -14.70
CA GLN A 145 13.72 -11.87 -15.19
C GLN A 145 13.30 -10.39 -15.24
N GLN A 146 12.11 -10.12 -15.79
CA GLN A 146 11.60 -8.76 -15.91
C GLN A 146 11.28 -8.15 -14.55
N TYR A 147 10.71 -8.93 -13.64
CA TYR A 147 10.40 -8.45 -12.30
C TYR A 147 11.69 -8.19 -11.50
N THR A 148 12.69 -9.06 -11.63
CA THR A 148 14.02 -8.84 -11.05
C THR A 148 14.62 -7.53 -11.56
N ALA A 149 14.58 -7.28 -12.88
CA ALA A 149 15.09 -6.07 -13.47
C ALA A 149 14.44 -4.78 -12.93
N LEU A 150 13.12 -4.80 -12.68
CA LEU A 150 12.40 -3.68 -12.06
C LEU A 150 12.91 -3.38 -10.65
N LEU A 151 13.12 -4.42 -9.82
CA LEU A 151 13.61 -4.22 -8.47
C LEU A 151 15.07 -3.78 -8.43
N ASP A 152 15.90 -4.26 -9.35
CA ASP A 152 17.28 -3.83 -9.49
C ASP A 152 17.36 -2.36 -9.97
N GLU A 153 16.49 -1.94 -10.90
CA GLU A 153 16.35 -0.54 -11.29
C GLU A 153 15.96 0.34 -10.10
N THR A 154 14.98 -0.11 -9.33
CA THR A 154 14.56 0.59 -8.12
C THR A 154 15.72 0.75 -7.13
N ARG A 155 16.49 -0.30 -6.88
CA ARG A 155 17.67 -0.24 -5.99
C ARG A 155 18.74 0.71 -6.48
N ARG A 156 18.92 0.84 -7.80
CA ARG A 156 19.86 1.82 -8.38
C ARG A 156 19.37 3.26 -8.21
N GLY A 157 18.07 3.50 -8.48
CA GLY A 157 17.48 4.84 -8.40
C GLY A 157 17.20 5.30 -6.96
N VAL A 158 16.80 4.35 -6.09
CA VAL A 158 16.41 4.62 -4.69
C VAL A 158 17.07 3.58 -3.77
N PRO A 159 18.36 3.70 -3.47
CA PRO A 159 19.14 2.64 -2.79
C PRO A 159 18.64 2.26 -1.40
N ARG A 160 17.96 3.17 -0.69
CA ARG A 160 17.48 2.96 0.69
C ARG A 160 16.00 2.56 0.77
N VAL A 161 15.32 2.35 -0.37
CA VAL A 161 13.91 2.00 -0.38
C VAL A 161 13.65 0.69 0.37
N GLN A 162 12.63 0.66 1.21
CA GLN A 162 12.08 -0.58 1.75
C GLN A 162 11.18 -1.20 0.68
N LEU A 163 11.56 -2.41 0.21
CA LEU A 163 10.76 -3.15 -0.77
C LEU A 163 9.85 -4.14 -0.06
N ILE A 164 8.58 -4.14 -0.45
CA ILE A 164 7.56 -5.09 -0.01
C ILE A 164 6.96 -5.74 -1.26
N VAL A 165 7.20 -7.03 -1.43
CA VAL A 165 6.62 -7.84 -2.50
C VAL A 165 5.47 -8.64 -1.92
N LEU A 166 4.26 -8.39 -2.41
CA LEU A 166 3.10 -9.20 -2.10
C LEU A 166 3.00 -10.33 -3.14
N GLU A 167 2.82 -11.55 -2.64
CA GLU A 167 2.64 -12.72 -3.50
C GLU A 167 1.38 -12.57 -4.35
N PRO A 168 1.44 -12.76 -5.70
CA PRO A 168 0.24 -12.92 -6.49
C PRO A 168 -0.51 -14.15 -5.99
N PHE A 169 -1.84 -14.08 -5.88
CA PHE A 169 -2.65 -15.16 -5.34
C PHE A 169 -3.92 -15.35 -6.15
N VAL A 170 -4.49 -16.54 -6.07
CA VAL A 170 -5.81 -16.84 -6.60
C VAL A 170 -6.55 -17.82 -5.68
N LEU A 171 -7.87 -17.74 -5.70
CA LEU A 171 -8.73 -18.69 -5.00
C LEU A 171 -9.53 -19.51 -6.02
N ARG A 172 -9.70 -20.82 -5.78
CA ARG A 172 -10.42 -21.73 -6.70
C ARG A 172 -11.92 -21.46 -6.66
N THR A 173 -12.33 -20.40 -7.33
CA THR A 173 -13.72 -19.99 -7.53
C THR A 173 -13.80 -19.04 -8.72
N GLY A 174 -14.98 -18.82 -9.28
CA GLY A 174 -15.22 -17.86 -10.35
C GLY A 174 -14.40 -18.15 -11.62
N ALA A 175 -13.47 -17.26 -11.96
CA ALA A 175 -12.61 -17.39 -13.15
C ALA A 175 -11.44 -18.38 -12.97
N VAL A 176 -11.18 -18.83 -11.74
CA VAL A 176 -10.01 -19.65 -11.41
C VAL A 176 -10.36 -21.13 -11.41
N ASP A 177 -10.00 -21.81 -12.47
CA ASP A 177 -10.22 -23.25 -12.67
C ASP A 177 -8.89 -24.05 -12.73
N ALA A 178 -9.00 -25.33 -13.14
CA ALA A 178 -7.85 -26.21 -13.20
C ALA A 178 -6.76 -25.78 -14.21
N ARG A 179 -7.09 -24.97 -15.23
CA ARG A 179 -6.14 -24.48 -16.26
C ARG A 179 -5.10 -23.55 -15.67
N TRP A 180 -5.38 -22.97 -14.51
CA TRP A 180 -4.44 -22.07 -13.83
C TRP A 180 -3.21 -22.79 -13.29
N PHE A 181 -3.32 -24.11 -13.06
CA PHE A 181 -2.30 -24.87 -12.35
C PHE A 181 -1.63 -25.93 -13.24
N PRO A 182 -0.33 -26.19 -13.10
CA PRO A 182 0.57 -25.72 -12.05
C PRO A 182 1.29 -24.38 -12.37
N GLU A 183 1.08 -23.77 -13.55
CA GLU A 183 1.91 -22.64 -14.01
C GLU A 183 1.76 -21.41 -13.09
N PHE A 184 0.56 -21.13 -12.56
CA PHE A 184 0.40 -20.02 -11.64
C PHE A 184 1.19 -20.21 -10.34
N ASP A 185 1.27 -21.44 -9.83
CA ASP A 185 2.12 -21.77 -8.68
C ASP A 185 3.60 -21.53 -8.97
N GLN A 186 4.06 -21.79 -10.19
CA GLN A 186 5.44 -21.49 -10.59
C GLN A 186 5.71 -19.98 -10.62
N ARG A 187 4.74 -19.14 -11.04
CA ARG A 187 4.86 -17.68 -11.00
C ARG A 187 4.90 -17.17 -9.56
N ARG A 188 4.11 -17.74 -8.66
CA ARG A 188 4.17 -17.43 -7.23
C ARG A 188 5.55 -17.73 -6.64
N ALA A 189 6.09 -18.90 -6.97
CA ALA A 189 7.43 -19.29 -6.57
C ALA A 189 8.51 -18.33 -7.15
N ALA A 190 8.33 -17.89 -8.40
CA ALA A 190 9.22 -16.90 -9.02
C ALA A 190 9.15 -15.55 -8.28
N ALA A 191 7.96 -15.07 -7.91
CA ALA A 191 7.81 -13.84 -7.11
C ALA A 191 8.55 -13.93 -5.77
N ALA A 192 8.52 -15.09 -5.11
CA ALA A 192 9.28 -15.31 -3.87
C ALA A 192 10.80 -15.25 -4.10
N ARG A 193 11.31 -15.84 -5.21
CA ARG A 193 12.75 -15.74 -5.57
C ARG A 193 13.16 -14.30 -5.89
N VAL A 194 12.33 -13.56 -6.63
CA VAL A 194 12.54 -12.13 -6.93
C VAL A 194 12.63 -11.31 -5.63
N ALA A 195 11.70 -11.56 -4.70
CA ALA A 195 11.71 -10.88 -3.40
C ALA A 195 13.00 -11.19 -2.62
N ALA A 196 13.44 -12.45 -2.61
CA ALA A 196 14.67 -12.86 -1.95
C ALA A 196 15.91 -12.21 -2.58
N HIS A 197 16.02 -12.19 -3.92
CA HIS A 197 17.09 -11.53 -4.66
C HIS A 197 17.19 -10.04 -4.29
N ALA A 198 16.07 -9.33 -4.31
CA ALA A 198 15.99 -7.91 -4.01
C ALA A 198 16.09 -7.58 -2.50
N ARG A 199 16.20 -8.58 -1.62
CA ARG A 199 16.10 -8.44 -0.15
C ARG A 199 14.84 -7.67 0.25
N ALA A 200 13.72 -7.98 -0.42
CA ALA A 200 12.42 -7.42 -0.11
C ALA A 200 11.71 -8.20 1.00
N THR A 201 10.86 -7.53 1.77
CA THR A 201 9.91 -8.23 2.65
C THR A 201 8.87 -8.91 1.78
N PHE A 202 8.75 -10.23 1.87
CA PHE A 202 7.75 -11.00 1.13
C PHE A 202 6.50 -11.23 1.99
N VAL A 203 5.32 -10.97 1.42
CA VAL A 203 4.03 -11.23 2.07
C VAL A 203 3.35 -12.40 1.35
N PRO A 204 3.27 -13.59 1.98
CA PRO A 204 2.80 -14.81 1.33
C PRO A 204 1.27 -14.87 1.26
N LEU A 205 0.66 -14.06 0.39
CA LEU A 205 -0.80 -13.89 0.34
C LEU A 205 -1.55 -15.18 0.04
N GLN A 206 -1.00 -16.08 -0.78
CA GLN A 206 -1.68 -17.34 -1.08
C GLN A 206 -1.92 -18.19 0.18
N SER A 207 -0.89 -18.34 1.01
CA SER A 207 -1.04 -19.11 2.26
C SER A 207 -1.99 -18.42 3.24
N ILE A 208 -1.95 -17.09 3.28
CA ILE A 208 -2.87 -16.28 4.09
C ILE A 208 -4.31 -16.50 3.65
N PHE A 209 -4.60 -16.40 2.35
CA PHE A 209 -5.95 -16.61 1.84
C PHE A 209 -6.41 -18.06 1.91
N ASN A 210 -5.50 -19.04 1.73
CA ASN A 210 -5.82 -20.43 1.97
C ASN A 210 -6.25 -20.70 3.42
N GLN A 211 -5.63 -20.01 4.38
CA GLN A 211 -6.05 -20.07 5.79
C GLN A 211 -7.41 -19.39 6.00
N ARG A 212 -7.64 -18.22 5.40
CA ARG A 212 -8.92 -17.50 5.47
C ARG A 212 -10.06 -18.31 4.85
N ALA A 213 -9.82 -19.03 3.74
CA ALA A 213 -10.80 -19.89 3.09
C ALA A 213 -11.29 -21.06 3.96
N ARG A 214 -10.64 -21.32 5.09
CA ARG A 214 -11.16 -22.27 6.10
C ARG A 214 -12.25 -21.68 6.99
N THR A 215 -12.38 -20.36 7.04
CA THR A 215 -13.33 -19.65 7.91
C THR A 215 -14.54 -19.11 7.15
N ALA A 216 -14.41 -18.89 5.86
CA ALA A 216 -15.48 -18.49 4.96
C ALA A 216 -15.15 -18.99 3.54
N PRO A 217 -16.13 -19.20 2.64
CA PRO A 217 -15.87 -19.74 1.32
C PRO A 217 -15.01 -18.79 0.47
N PRO A 218 -14.26 -19.30 -0.54
CA PRO A 218 -13.31 -18.53 -1.35
C PRO A 218 -13.89 -17.23 -1.93
N GLU A 219 -15.12 -17.26 -2.43
CA GLU A 219 -15.82 -16.11 -3.02
C GLU A 219 -16.10 -14.98 -2.02
N TYR A 220 -16.14 -15.28 -0.73
CA TYR A 220 -16.24 -14.24 0.31
C TYR A 220 -14.99 -13.35 0.34
N TRP A 221 -13.84 -13.89 -0.01
CA TRP A 221 -12.55 -13.20 -0.01
C TRP A 221 -12.18 -12.60 -1.37
N ALA A 222 -12.49 -13.33 -2.46
CA ALA A 222 -12.32 -12.90 -3.83
C ALA A 222 -13.43 -13.51 -4.69
N ALA A 223 -14.41 -12.70 -5.09
CA ALA A 223 -15.65 -13.18 -5.69
C ALA A 223 -15.44 -13.96 -6.99
N ASP A 224 -14.50 -13.53 -7.81
CA ASP A 224 -14.11 -14.20 -9.07
C ASP A 224 -12.84 -15.06 -8.93
N GLY A 225 -12.34 -15.19 -7.73
CA GLY A 225 -11.12 -15.93 -7.44
C GLY A 225 -9.83 -15.09 -7.57
N VAL A 226 -9.89 -13.89 -8.14
CA VAL A 226 -8.75 -13.00 -8.40
C VAL A 226 -8.88 -11.68 -7.66
N HIS A 227 -10.02 -10.99 -7.82
CA HIS A 227 -10.20 -9.65 -7.27
C HIS A 227 -10.76 -9.73 -5.84
N PRO A 228 -10.02 -9.18 -4.85
CA PRO A 228 -10.48 -9.19 -3.47
C PRO A 228 -11.79 -8.44 -3.28
N THR A 229 -12.67 -9.00 -2.47
CA THR A 229 -13.80 -8.28 -1.90
C THR A 229 -13.30 -7.23 -0.88
N PRO A 230 -14.16 -6.35 -0.32
CA PRO A 230 -13.76 -5.49 0.79
C PRO A 230 -13.11 -6.25 1.96
N ALA A 231 -13.60 -7.46 2.26
CA ALA A 231 -13.01 -8.33 3.28
C ALA A 231 -11.61 -8.84 2.87
N GLY A 232 -11.43 -9.23 1.60
CA GLY A 232 -10.14 -9.62 1.05
C GLY A 232 -9.13 -8.47 1.06
N HIS A 233 -9.54 -7.26 0.66
CA HIS A 233 -8.68 -6.08 0.74
C HIS A 233 -8.28 -5.74 2.17
N ALA A 234 -9.16 -5.92 3.15
CA ALA A 234 -8.83 -5.72 4.56
C ALA A 234 -7.77 -6.71 5.06
N VAL A 235 -7.83 -7.97 4.62
CA VAL A 235 -6.78 -8.98 4.91
C VAL A 235 -5.44 -8.56 4.32
N ILE A 236 -5.40 -8.11 3.05
CA ILE A 236 -4.16 -7.62 2.44
C ILE A 236 -3.60 -6.42 3.22
N ALA A 237 -4.44 -5.45 3.56
CA ALA A 237 -4.04 -4.25 4.31
C ALA A 237 -3.47 -4.58 5.69
N GLU A 238 -4.07 -5.53 6.41
CA GLU A 238 -3.60 -6.01 7.71
C GLU A 238 -2.17 -6.58 7.61
N HIS A 239 -1.95 -7.50 6.67
CA HIS A 239 -0.67 -8.15 6.50
C HIS A 239 0.41 -7.22 5.91
N TRP A 240 0.02 -6.30 5.03
CA TRP A 240 0.90 -5.26 4.52
C TRP A 240 1.44 -4.37 5.65
N ARG A 241 0.57 -3.88 6.54
CA ARG A 241 0.98 -3.02 7.66
C ARG A 241 1.98 -3.71 8.59
N ARG A 242 1.76 -4.99 8.86
CA ARG A 242 2.72 -5.81 9.64
C ARG A 242 4.08 -5.91 8.94
N ALA A 243 4.08 -6.12 7.62
CA ALA A 243 5.29 -6.22 6.81
C ALA A 243 6.05 -4.88 6.73
N ALA A 244 5.34 -3.77 6.61
CA ALA A 244 5.90 -2.42 6.57
C ALA A 244 6.35 -1.92 7.95
N ARG A 245 5.89 -2.53 9.04
CA ARG A 245 6.09 -2.07 10.42
C ARG A 245 5.55 -0.65 10.66
N LEU A 246 4.39 -0.39 10.07
CA LEU A 246 3.65 0.88 10.13
C LEU A 246 2.28 0.68 10.79
#